data_19fd21f6d038f3ad6c32774a117f01c1
#
_entry.id   19fd21f6d038f3ad6c32774a117f01c1
#
_cell.length_a   1.000
_cell.length_b   1.000
_cell.length_c   1.000
_cell.angle_alpha   90.00
_cell.angle_beta   90.00
_cell.angle_gamma   90.00
#
_symmetry.space_group_name_H-M   'P 1'
#
loop_
_entity.id
_entity.type
_entity.pdbx_description
1 polymer ?
#
loop_
_entity_poly.entity_id
_entity_poly.type
_entity_poly.pdbx_seq_one_letter_code
_entity_poly.pdbx_strand_id
1 'polypeptide(L)'
;MQVGKTLLDQDKMQLVIERLCHQLLEDWGDFTDACIIGIQPRGVLLSDRIYERLKVLTGDKPIEYGKLDITFYRDDFRTEAGPLTAYPNKIDFVVAGKKVLLIDDVLYTGRTISAALAALQHYGRPRAVELLVLVDRRFNRQIPVQPDYAGISVDALDEAYVKVRWQETHGADSVLFFDKKQDVTPAGVSI
;
A
#
# COMPACT_ATOMS: atom_id res chain seq x y z
N MET A 1 20.08 4.61 20.83
CA MET A 1 18.95 4.33 19.92
C MET A 1 18.36 5.65 19.48
N GLN A 2 18.50 6.01 18.23
CA GLN A 2 17.77 7.19 17.72
C GLN A 2 16.29 6.81 17.64
N VAL A 3 15.46 7.55 18.34
CA VAL A 3 14.00 7.34 18.30
C VAL A 3 13.51 8.01 17.03
N GLY A 4 12.96 7.25 16.10
CA GLY A 4 12.40 7.82 14.87
C GLY A 4 11.31 8.84 15.20
N LYS A 5 11.22 9.91 14.42
CA LYS A 5 10.16 10.92 14.56
C LYS A 5 8.82 10.30 14.18
N THR A 6 7.85 10.32 15.07
CA THR A 6 6.49 9.86 14.78
C THR A 6 5.81 10.87 13.85
N LEU A 7 5.43 10.44 12.65
CA LEU A 7 4.63 11.22 11.70
C LEU A 7 3.14 11.02 11.96
N LEU A 8 2.71 9.76 12.13
CA LEU A 8 1.36 9.40 12.54
C LEU A 8 1.44 8.47 13.75
N ASP A 9 0.74 8.79 14.80
CA ASP A 9 0.36 7.90 15.87
C ASP A 9 -0.89 7.10 15.48
N GLN A 10 -1.35 6.21 16.34
CA GLN A 10 -2.50 5.35 16.11
C GLN A 10 -3.76 6.16 15.77
N ASP A 11 -4.06 7.19 16.54
CA ASP A 11 -5.29 7.98 16.37
C ASP A 11 -5.27 8.77 15.06
N LYS A 12 -4.14 9.39 14.74
CA LYS A 12 -3.96 10.11 13.46
C LYS A 12 -4.01 9.16 12.27
N MET A 13 -3.42 7.96 12.40
CA MET A 13 -3.45 6.97 11.32
C MET A 13 -4.88 6.51 11.03
N GLN A 14 -5.68 6.30 12.07
CA GLN A 14 -7.10 5.98 11.93
C GLN A 14 -7.89 7.11 11.25
N LEU A 15 -7.67 8.37 11.66
CA LEU A 15 -8.30 9.53 11.02
C LEU A 15 -7.90 9.69 9.55
N VAL A 16 -6.65 9.39 9.20
CA VAL A 16 -6.18 9.43 7.81
C VAL A 16 -6.87 8.35 6.98
N ILE A 17 -6.99 7.13 7.50
CA ILE A 17 -7.70 6.03 6.81
C ILE A 17 -9.17 6.39 6.62
N GLU A 18 -9.82 6.93 7.65
CA GLU A 18 -11.22 7.37 7.58
C GLU A 18 -11.42 8.44 6.49
N ARG A 19 -10.55 9.45 6.44
CA ARG A 19 -10.58 10.49 5.41
C ARG A 19 -10.41 9.91 4.00
N LEU A 20 -9.47 8.97 3.82
CA LEU A 20 -9.27 8.31 2.53
C LEU A 20 -10.51 7.51 2.09
N CYS A 21 -11.19 6.84 3.01
CA CYS A 21 -12.43 6.13 2.70
C CYS A 21 -13.54 7.09 2.24
N HIS A 22 -13.67 8.25 2.88
CA HIS A 22 -14.65 9.26 2.46
C HIS A 22 -14.31 9.87 1.10
N GLN A 23 -13.03 10.16 0.81
CA GLN A 23 -12.61 10.59 -0.52
C GLN A 23 -12.94 9.56 -1.61
N LEU A 24 -12.69 8.27 -1.31
CA LEU A 24 -13.04 7.20 -2.24
C LEU A 24 -14.56 7.12 -2.51
N LEU A 25 -15.39 7.33 -1.48
CA LEU A 25 -16.84 7.36 -1.66
C LEU A 25 -17.30 8.55 -2.50
N GLU A 26 -16.69 9.71 -2.33
CA GLU A 26 -16.99 10.90 -3.13
C GLU A 26 -16.66 10.67 -4.62
N ASP A 27 -15.50 10.03 -4.91
CA ASP A 27 -14.99 9.86 -6.26
C ASP A 27 -15.52 8.59 -6.97
N TRP A 28 -15.81 7.54 -6.22
CA TRP A 28 -16.14 6.20 -6.77
C TRP A 28 -17.60 5.79 -6.50
N GLY A 29 -18.31 6.52 -5.67
CA GLY A 29 -19.70 6.25 -5.33
C GLY A 29 -19.90 4.88 -4.70
N ASP A 30 -20.63 4.00 -5.36
CA ASP A 30 -20.99 2.67 -4.86
C ASP A 30 -20.04 1.55 -5.36
N PHE A 31 -18.94 1.89 -5.97
CA PHE A 31 -17.96 0.96 -6.54
C PHE A 31 -18.50 0.05 -7.66
N THR A 32 -19.58 0.44 -8.33
CA THR A 32 -20.07 -0.26 -9.51
C THR A 32 -19.01 -0.28 -10.61
N ASP A 33 -18.75 -1.46 -11.21
CA ASP A 33 -17.69 -1.69 -12.20
C ASP A 33 -16.28 -1.27 -11.71
N ALA A 34 -16.04 -1.47 -10.42
CA ALA A 34 -14.78 -1.17 -9.77
C ALA A 34 -14.31 -2.32 -8.87
N CYS A 35 -13.02 -2.38 -8.61
CA CYS A 35 -12.46 -3.32 -7.65
C CYS A 35 -11.27 -2.70 -6.89
N ILE A 36 -11.03 -3.22 -5.70
CA ILE A 36 -9.91 -2.83 -4.83
C ILE A 36 -8.89 -3.97 -4.82
N ILE A 37 -7.61 -3.66 -5.00
CA ILE A 37 -6.53 -4.64 -4.99
C ILE A 37 -5.39 -4.17 -4.09
N GLY A 38 -5.16 -4.91 -2.99
CA GLY A 38 -4.03 -4.69 -2.09
C GLY A 38 -2.76 -5.36 -2.61
N ILE A 39 -1.65 -4.62 -2.66
CA ILE A 39 -0.34 -5.15 -3.09
C ILE A 39 0.31 -5.88 -1.92
N GLN A 40 0.63 -7.15 -2.13
CA GLN A 40 1.28 -7.98 -1.10
C GLN A 40 2.79 -7.72 -1.05
N PRO A 41 3.43 -7.88 0.14
CA PRO A 41 2.80 -8.18 1.43
C PRO A 41 2.33 -6.94 2.21
N ARG A 42 2.90 -5.74 1.94
CA ARG A 42 2.75 -4.57 2.83
C ARG A 42 1.45 -3.80 2.64
N GLY A 43 1.00 -3.64 1.41
CA GLY A 43 -0.24 -2.92 1.08
C GLY A 43 -1.51 -3.62 1.56
N VAL A 44 -1.43 -4.92 1.90
CA VAL A 44 -2.59 -5.72 2.31
C VAL A 44 -3.20 -5.22 3.60
N LEU A 45 -2.41 -4.87 4.62
CA LEU A 45 -2.96 -4.42 5.90
C LEU A 45 -3.73 -3.10 5.76
N LEU A 46 -3.23 -2.19 4.93
CA LEU A 46 -3.96 -0.96 4.61
C LEU A 46 -5.23 -1.26 3.81
N SER A 47 -5.12 -2.09 2.77
CA SER A 47 -6.25 -2.40 1.89
C SER A 47 -7.37 -3.18 2.61
N ASP A 48 -7.02 -4.10 3.52
CA ASP A 48 -7.99 -4.80 4.37
C ASP A 48 -8.81 -3.79 5.21
N ARG A 49 -8.14 -2.82 5.86
CA ARG A 49 -8.80 -1.80 6.69
C ARG A 49 -9.70 -0.86 5.86
N ILE A 50 -9.21 -0.42 4.70
CA ILE A 50 -10.00 0.42 3.78
C ILE A 50 -11.22 -0.35 3.27
N TYR A 51 -11.04 -1.59 2.85
CA TYR A 51 -12.13 -2.43 2.38
C TYR A 51 -13.22 -2.65 3.45
N GLU A 52 -12.82 -3.05 4.65
CA GLU A 52 -13.78 -3.26 5.74
C GLU A 52 -14.50 -1.96 6.12
N ARG A 53 -13.80 -0.82 6.09
CA ARG A 53 -14.43 0.47 6.37
C ARG A 53 -15.41 0.88 5.26
N LEU A 54 -15.05 0.70 4.01
CA LEU A 54 -15.92 1.01 2.87
C LEU A 54 -17.17 0.14 2.87
N LYS A 55 -17.09 -1.15 3.24
CA LYS A 55 -18.27 -2.00 3.41
C LYS A 55 -19.28 -1.37 4.38
N VAL A 56 -18.80 -0.94 5.55
CA VAL A 56 -19.67 -0.28 6.53
C VAL A 56 -20.28 1.00 5.96
N LEU A 57 -19.48 1.84 5.32
CA LEU A 57 -19.92 3.13 4.80
C LEU A 57 -20.90 3.00 3.62
N THR A 58 -20.79 1.94 2.82
CA THR A 58 -21.69 1.68 1.69
C THR A 58 -22.94 0.89 2.07
N GLY A 59 -23.09 0.51 3.35
CA GLY A 59 -24.20 -0.33 3.80
C GLY A 59 -24.07 -1.76 3.28
N ASP A 60 -22.88 -2.34 3.36
CA ASP A 60 -22.53 -3.70 2.92
C ASP A 60 -22.82 -3.99 1.43
N LYS A 61 -22.77 -2.96 0.59
CA LYS A 61 -22.80 -3.18 -0.86
C LYS A 61 -21.60 -4.04 -1.28
N PRO A 62 -21.79 -4.93 -2.26
CA PRO A 62 -20.71 -5.80 -2.71
C PRO A 62 -19.61 -4.95 -3.38
N ILE A 63 -18.41 -4.98 -2.81
CA ILE A 63 -17.20 -4.39 -3.37
C ILE A 63 -16.26 -5.55 -3.69
N GLU A 64 -15.80 -5.66 -4.94
CA GLU A 64 -14.81 -6.66 -5.30
C GLU A 64 -13.45 -6.28 -4.70
N TYR A 65 -12.89 -7.21 -3.93
CA TYR A 65 -11.62 -7.02 -3.24
C TYR A 65 -10.67 -8.19 -3.50
N GLY A 66 -9.42 -7.86 -3.85
CA GLY A 66 -8.38 -8.85 -4.12
C GLY A 66 -7.02 -8.50 -3.53
N LYS A 67 -6.13 -9.49 -3.53
CA LYS A 67 -4.74 -9.37 -3.08
C LYS A 67 -3.81 -9.85 -4.19
N LEU A 68 -2.86 -8.99 -4.59
CA LEU A 68 -1.95 -9.21 -5.70
C LEU A 68 -0.52 -9.42 -5.19
N ASP A 69 0.05 -10.58 -5.44
CA ASP A 69 1.47 -10.83 -5.23
C ASP A 69 2.29 -10.35 -6.43
N ILE A 70 3.35 -9.62 -6.15
CA ILE A 70 4.24 -9.05 -7.16
C ILE A 70 5.66 -9.63 -7.09
N THR A 71 5.88 -10.67 -6.29
CA THR A 71 7.21 -11.22 -6.00
C THR A 71 8.00 -11.51 -7.27
N PHE A 72 7.38 -12.15 -8.26
CA PHE A 72 8.05 -12.52 -9.52
C PHE A 72 8.11 -11.40 -10.57
N TYR A 73 7.50 -10.27 -10.31
CA TYR A 73 7.47 -9.09 -11.20
C TYR A 73 8.44 -7.99 -10.78
N ARG A 74 9.05 -8.13 -9.61
CA ARG A 74 10.05 -7.20 -9.10
C ARG A 74 11.37 -7.40 -9.86
N ASP A 75 12.02 -6.30 -10.22
CA ASP A 75 13.30 -6.30 -10.93
C ASP A 75 14.49 -6.69 -10.04
N ASP A 76 14.34 -6.60 -8.71
CA ASP A 76 15.33 -6.98 -7.71
C ASP A 76 15.19 -8.44 -7.21
N PHE A 77 14.20 -9.20 -7.71
CA PHE A 77 13.93 -10.55 -7.22
C PHE A 77 15.10 -11.52 -7.40
N ARG A 78 16.01 -11.27 -8.37
CA ARG A 78 17.19 -12.09 -8.64
C ARG A 78 18.42 -11.72 -7.82
N THR A 79 18.40 -10.57 -7.16
CA THR A 79 19.54 -10.01 -6.42
C THR A 79 19.40 -10.13 -4.90
N GLU A 80 18.21 -10.46 -4.39
CA GLU A 80 18.03 -10.72 -2.96
C GLU A 80 18.62 -12.10 -2.59
N ALA A 81 19.55 -12.10 -1.66
CA ALA A 81 20.14 -13.32 -1.11
C ALA A 81 19.18 -13.94 -0.09
N GLY A 82 18.36 -14.89 -0.53
CA GLY A 82 17.43 -15.63 0.35
C GLY A 82 16.31 -16.33 -0.41
N PRO A 83 15.59 -17.25 0.22
CA PRO A 83 14.43 -17.87 -0.40
C PRO A 83 13.32 -16.83 -0.58
N LEU A 84 12.81 -16.71 -1.82
CA LEU A 84 11.68 -15.85 -2.13
C LEU A 84 10.41 -16.42 -1.49
N THR A 85 9.71 -15.59 -0.74
CA THR A 85 8.40 -15.93 -0.22
C THR A 85 7.33 -15.34 -1.14
N ALA A 86 6.73 -16.18 -1.99
CA ALA A 86 5.57 -15.83 -2.79
C ALA A 86 4.29 -16.00 -1.96
N TYR A 87 3.35 -15.08 -2.15
CA TYR A 87 2.05 -15.13 -1.51
C TYR A 87 0.98 -15.55 -2.54
N PRO A 88 -0.04 -16.33 -2.15
CA PRO A 88 -1.10 -16.67 -3.08
C PRO A 88 -1.86 -15.42 -3.52
N ASN A 89 -2.02 -15.26 -4.83
CA ASN A 89 -2.94 -14.26 -5.37
C ASN A 89 -4.38 -14.63 -4.97
N LYS A 90 -5.18 -13.62 -4.64
CA LYS A 90 -6.60 -13.76 -4.30
C LYS A 90 -7.38 -12.73 -5.13
N ILE A 91 -7.55 -13.01 -6.41
CA ILE A 91 -8.33 -12.20 -7.34
C ILE A 91 -9.28 -13.16 -8.05
N ASP A 92 -10.49 -13.33 -7.48
CA ASP A 92 -11.49 -14.29 -7.93
C ASP A 92 -12.59 -13.62 -8.79
N PHE A 93 -12.25 -12.47 -9.38
CA PHE A 93 -13.14 -11.66 -10.21
C PHE A 93 -12.44 -11.20 -11.50
N VAL A 94 -13.23 -10.77 -12.47
CA VAL A 94 -12.72 -10.24 -13.74
C VAL A 94 -12.31 -8.79 -13.58
N VAL A 95 -11.06 -8.46 -13.90
CA VAL A 95 -10.50 -7.10 -13.85
C VAL A 95 -10.79 -6.32 -15.14
N ALA A 96 -10.96 -7.03 -16.26
CA ALA A 96 -11.15 -6.40 -17.56
C ALA A 96 -12.33 -5.43 -17.59
N GLY A 97 -12.10 -4.22 -18.07
CA GLY A 97 -13.10 -3.15 -18.21
C GLY A 97 -13.43 -2.42 -16.91
N LYS A 98 -12.93 -2.86 -15.75
CA LYS A 98 -13.20 -2.22 -14.46
C LYS A 98 -12.23 -1.08 -14.14
N LYS A 99 -12.64 -0.19 -13.26
CA LYS A 99 -11.78 0.76 -12.57
C LYS A 99 -11.11 0.02 -11.40
N VAL A 100 -9.79 0.06 -11.30
CA VAL A 100 -9.00 -0.63 -10.28
C VAL A 100 -8.40 0.38 -9.33
N LEU A 101 -8.60 0.19 -8.03
CA LEU A 101 -7.83 0.87 -6.98
C LEU A 101 -6.71 -0.04 -6.51
N LEU A 102 -5.46 0.29 -6.85
CA LEU A 102 -4.28 -0.33 -6.25
C LEU A 102 -3.97 0.33 -4.91
N ILE A 103 -3.66 -0.49 -3.90
CA ILE A 103 -3.33 0.01 -2.56
C ILE A 103 -1.98 -0.53 -2.11
N ASP A 104 -1.08 0.38 -1.69
CA ASP A 104 0.19 0.07 -1.03
C ASP A 104 0.40 0.95 0.21
N ASP A 105 1.32 0.57 1.11
CA ASP A 105 1.58 1.34 2.33
C ASP A 105 2.46 2.58 2.05
N VAL A 106 3.54 2.43 1.28
CA VAL A 106 4.51 3.51 1.01
C VAL A 106 4.89 3.57 -0.45
N LEU A 107 4.58 4.67 -1.11
CA LEU A 107 5.12 4.96 -2.42
C LEU A 107 6.49 5.64 -2.29
N TYR A 108 7.53 4.98 -2.81
CA TYR A 108 8.90 5.49 -2.81
C TYR A 108 9.43 5.67 -4.24
N THR A 109 10.12 4.69 -4.79
CA THR A 109 10.70 4.76 -6.14
C THR A 109 9.69 4.53 -7.26
N GLY A 110 8.56 3.89 -6.96
CA GLY A 110 7.55 3.46 -7.92
C GLY A 110 7.76 2.05 -8.50
N ARG A 111 8.87 1.36 -8.16
CA ARG A 111 9.17 0.01 -8.68
C ARG A 111 8.10 -1.01 -8.28
N THR A 112 7.61 -0.96 -7.05
CA THR A 112 6.49 -1.80 -6.56
C THR A 112 5.25 -1.62 -7.44
N ILE A 113 4.92 -0.38 -7.76
CA ILE A 113 3.74 -0.07 -8.58
C ILE A 113 3.94 -0.54 -10.03
N SER A 114 5.13 -0.35 -10.59
CA SER A 114 5.47 -0.89 -11.92
C SER A 114 5.30 -2.41 -11.98
N ALA A 115 5.80 -3.12 -10.98
CA ALA A 115 5.63 -4.58 -10.85
C ALA A 115 4.15 -4.97 -10.70
N ALA A 116 3.37 -4.23 -9.91
CA ALA A 116 1.94 -4.47 -9.73
C ALA A 116 1.16 -4.25 -11.04
N LEU A 117 1.48 -3.21 -11.80
CA LEU A 117 0.86 -2.98 -13.12
C LEU A 117 1.19 -4.10 -14.10
N ALA A 118 2.42 -4.62 -14.10
CA ALA A 118 2.79 -5.77 -14.94
C ALA A 118 2.05 -7.05 -14.53
N ALA A 119 1.95 -7.32 -13.22
CA ALA A 119 1.21 -8.46 -12.70
C ALA A 119 -0.29 -8.37 -13.00
N LEU A 120 -0.88 -7.18 -12.88
CA LEU A 120 -2.30 -6.95 -13.11
C LEU A 120 -2.74 -7.29 -14.53
N GLN A 121 -1.86 -7.14 -15.53
CA GLN A 121 -2.16 -7.46 -16.93
C GLN A 121 -2.59 -8.92 -17.16
N HIS A 122 -2.17 -9.85 -16.29
CA HIS A 122 -2.58 -11.26 -16.35
C HIS A 122 -4.04 -11.49 -15.96
N TYR A 123 -4.67 -10.54 -15.28
CA TYR A 123 -6.07 -10.58 -14.84
C TYR A 123 -7.02 -9.85 -15.80
N GLY A 124 -6.48 -9.27 -16.88
CA GLY A 124 -7.22 -8.55 -17.91
C GLY A 124 -6.83 -7.07 -17.99
N ARG A 125 -7.42 -6.38 -18.96
CA ARG A 125 -7.17 -4.96 -19.19
C ARG A 125 -8.17 -4.10 -18.40
N PRO A 126 -7.75 -3.42 -17.32
CA PRO A 126 -8.62 -2.49 -16.60
C PRO A 126 -8.98 -1.28 -17.50
N ARG A 127 -10.11 -0.63 -17.22
CA ARG A 127 -10.48 0.63 -17.86
C ARG A 127 -9.62 1.78 -17.35
N ALA A 128 -9.33 1.79 -16.05
CA ALA A 128 -8.47 2.75 -15.38
C ALA A 128 -7.82 2.09 -14.15
N VAL A 129 -6.66 2.60 -13.75
CA VAL A 129 -5.98 2.20 -12.52
C VAL A 129 -5.66 3.46 -11.75
N GLU A 130 -6.13 3.56 -10.51
CA GLU A 130 -5.78 4.62 -9.57
C GLU A 130 -4.99 4.03 -8.40
N LEU A 131 -4.14 4.83 -7.80
CA LEU A 131 -3.22 4.42 -6.74
C LEU A 131 -3.55 5.13 -5.43
N LEU A 132 -3.74 4.34 -4.36
CA LEU A 132 -3.85 4.84 -3.00
C LEU A 132 -2.66 4.38 -2.17
N VAL A 133 -2.05 5.30 -1.43
CA VAL A 133 -0.96 5.00 -0.50
C VAL A 133 -1.16 5.70 0.83
N LEU A 134 -0.69 5.08 1.92
CA LEU A 134 -0.69 5.74 3.22
C LEU A 134 0.35 6.85 3.27
N VAL A 135 1.55 6.58 2.72
CA VAL A 135 2.65 7.55 2.70
C VAL A 135 3.19 7.72 1.29
N ASP A 136 3.14 8.93 0.79
CA ASP A 136 3.85 9.34 -0.42
C ASP A 136 5.20 9.96 -0.04
N ARG A 137 6.31 9.23 -0.27
CA ARG A 137 7.68 9.77 -0.15
C ARG A 137 8.06 10.46 -1.45
N ARG A 138 8.06 11.79 -1.41
CA ARG A 138 8.43 12.60 -2.58
C ARG A 138 9.95 12.62 -2.81
N PHE A 139 10.37 13.06 -4.00
CA PHE A 139 11.74 13.32 -4.48
C PHE A 139 12.58 12.13 -4.93
N ASN A 140 12.21 10.89 -4.67
CA ASN A 140 13.01 9.71 -5.00
C ASN A 140 12.35 8.81 -6.05
N ARG A 141 11.52 9.35 -6.94
CA ARG A 141 10.87 8.58 -8.01
C ARG A 141 11.89 8.14 -9.06
N GLN A 142 11.88 6.85 -9.35
CA GLN A 142 12.61 6.25 -10.47
C GLN A 142 11.65 5.86 -11.61
N ILE A 143 10.38 5.66 -11.29
CA ILE A 143 9.30 5.39 -12.23
C ILE A 143 8.32 6.56 -12.16
N PRO A 144 7.84 7.12 -13.31
CA PRO A 144 6.94 8.28 -13.34
C PRO A 144 5.52 7.90 -12.89
N VAL A 145 5.32 7.73 -11.59
CA VAL A 145 4.07 7.39 -10.95
C VAL A 145 3.77 8.35 -9.80
N GLN A 146 2.52 8.73 -9.67
CA GLN A 146 2.00 9.54 -8.57
C GLN A 146 0.78 8.83 -7.96
N PRO A 147 0.51 8.98 -6.66
CA PRO A 147 -0.71 8.48 -6.07
C PRO A 147 -1.87 9.43 -6.41
N ASP A 148 -3.05 8.86 -6.64
CA ASP A 148 -4.31 9.60 -6.73
C ASP A 148 -4.82 9.95 -5.33
N TYR A 149 -4.57 9.05 -4.37
CA TYR A 149 -4.92 9.23 -2.95
C TYR A 149 -3.70 9.01 -2.07
N ALA A 150 -3.37 9.99 -1.25
CA ALA A 150 -2.28 9.91 -0.29
C ALA A 150 -2.76 10.23 1.14
N GLY A 151 -2.41 9.37 2.07
CA GLY A 151 -2.66 9.62 3.48
C GLY A 151 -1.87 10.83 3.96
N ILE A 152 -0.55 10.77 3.82
CA ILE A 152 0.36 11.90 4.04
C ILE A 152 1.44 11.92 2.96
N SER A 153 1.98 13.11 2.69
CA SER A 153 3.17 13.28 1.86
C SER A 153 4.37 13.67 2.72
N VAL A 154 5.52 13.06 2.44
CA VAL A 154 6.75 13.27 3.20
C VAL A 154 7.88 13.64 2.24
N ASP A 155 8.50 14.79 2.50
CA ASP A 155 9.70 15.21 1.79
C ASP A 155 10.91 14.52 2.44
N ALA A 156 11.27 13.37 1.90
CA ALA A 156 12.38 12.57 2.40
C ALA A 156 13.54 12.61 1.42
N LEU A 157 14.71 13.06 1.88
CA LEU A 157 15.96 12.97 1.12
C LEU A 157 16.46 11.52 1.06
N ASP A 158 17.46 11.25 0.22
CA ASP A 158 17.89 9.90 -0.17
C ASP A 158 18.18 8.93 0.98
N GLU A 159 18.73 9.43 2.09
CA GLU A 159 19.09 8.61 3.24
C GLU A 159 17.93 8.37 4.23
N ALA A 160 16.85 9.16 4.13
CA ALA A 160 15.74 9.06 5.05
C ALA A 160 14.93 7.78 4.80
N TYR A 161 14.37 7.21 5.86
CA TYR A 161 13.56 6.00 5.81
C TYR A 161 12.21 6.22 6.51
N VAL A 162 11.14 5.76 5.87
CA VAL A 162 9.79 5.74 6.45
C VAL A 162 9.43 4.29 6.78
N LYS A 163 8.99 4.04 8.00
CA LYS A 163 8.52 2.74 8.46
C LYS A 163 7.07 2.83 8.91
N VAL A 164 6.20 2.10 8.23
CA VAL A 164 4.83 1.88 8.69
C VAL A 164 4.84 0.68 9.64
N ARG A 165 4.21 0.85 10.79
CA ARG A 165 3.98 -0.19 11.78
C ARG A 165 2.48 -0.41 11.91
N TRP A 166 2.10 -1.67 11.96
CA TRP A 166 0.71 -2.09 12.07
C TRP A 166 0.47 -2.83 13.39
N GLN A 167 -0.69 -2.61 13.99
CA GLN A 167 -1.09 -3.29 15.23
C GLN A 167 -0.89 -4.80 15.13
N GLU A 168 -1.25 -5.41 14.00
CA GLU A 168 -1.23 -6.85 13.77
C GLU A 168 0.18 -7.45 13.80
N THR A 169 1.18 -6.68 13.41
CA THR A 169 2.57 -7.16 13.28
C THR A 169 3.54 -6.52 14.26
N HIS A 170 3.20 -5.36 14.80
CA HIS A 170 4.11 -4.56 15.63
C HIS A 170 3.50 -4.15 16.98
N GLY A 171 2.24 -4.57 17.28
CA GLY A 171 1.55 -4.27 18.52
C GLY A 171 0.97 -2.85 18.65
N ALA A 172 1.26 -1.95 17.71
CA ALA A 172 0.70 -0.61 17.64
C ALA A 172 0.81 -0.05 16.23
N ASP A 173 -0.17 0.77 15.84
CA ASP A 173 -0.15 1.51 14.58
C ASP A 173 0.69 2.76 14.68
N SER A 174 1.60 2.96 13.74
CA SER A 174 2.35 4.22 13.63
C SER A 174 3.08 4.36 12.31
N VAL A 175 3.36 5.59 11.91
CA VAL A 175 4.29 5.92 10.84
C VAL A 175 5.48 6.64 11.44
N LEU A 176 6.67 6.07 11.28
CA LEU A 176 7.91 6.59 11.82
C LEU A 176 8.82 7.07 10.68
N PHE A 177 9.49 8.19 10.91
CA PHE A 177 10.50 8.77 10.03
C PHE A 177 11.88 8.70 10.68
N PHE A 178 12.86 8.26 9.91
CA PHE A 178 14.26 8.20 10.32
C PHE A 178 15.11 8.97 9.31
N ASP A 179 16.01 9.81 9.78
CA ASP A 179 16.88 10.61 8.90
C ASP A 179 17.90 9.75 8.13
N LYS A 180 18.23 8.56 8.67
CA LYS A 180 19.15 7.61 8.02
C LYS A 180 18.66 6.17 8.13
N LYS A 181 18.88 5.37 7.07
CA LYS A 181 18.49 3.96 7.03
C LYS A 181 19.20 3.10 8.09
N GLN A 182 20.38 3.50 8.56
CA GLN A 182 21.15 2.78 9.59
C GLN A 182 20.51 2.82 10.98
N ASP A 183 19.56 3.72 11.21
CA ASP A 183 18.86 3.87 12.48
C ASP A 183 17.77 2.81 12.71
N VAL A 184 17.52 1.96 11.73
CA VAL A 184 16.55 0.86 11.80
C VAL A 184 17.25 -0.40 12.29
N THR A 185 17.61 -0.48 13.56
CA THR A 185 18.09 -1.74 14.17
C THR A 185 16.91 -2.70 14.28
N PRO A 186 17.00 -3.96 13.78
CA PRO A 186 15.98 -4.96 14.05
C PRO A 186 15.96 -5.21 15.55
N ALA A 187 14.83 -4.95 16.19
CA ALA A 187 14.61 -5.33 17.57
C ALA A 187 14.67 -6.86 17.66
N GLY A 188 15.79 -7.37 18.23
CA GLY A 188 15.90 -8.66 18.89
C GLY A 188 15.55 -9.90 18.08
N VAL A 189 16.56 -10.49 17.44
CA VAL A 189 16.71 -11.94 17.47
C VAL A 189 17.80 -12.18 18.49
N SER A 190 17.44 -12.43 19.75
CA SER A 190 18.29 -13.14 20.69
C SER A 190 18.24 -14.61 20.31
N ILE A 191 19.43 -15.18 20.20
CA ILE A 191 19.80 -16.57 20.01
C ILE A 191 19.08 -17.46 21.05
#